data_601b29292e0c36178d3980e2ddfbcc86
#
_entry.id   601b29292e0c36178d3980e2ddfbcc86
#
_cell.length_a   1.000
_cell.length_b   1.000
_cell.length_c   1.000
_cell.angle_alpha   90.00
_cell.angle_beta   90.00
_cell.angle_gamma   90.00
#
_symmetry.space_group_name_H-M   'P 1'
#
loop_
_entity.id
_entity.type
_entity.pdbx_description
1 polymer ?
#
loop_
_entity_poly.entity_id
_entity_poly.type
_entity_poly.pdbx_seq_one_letter_code
_entity_poly.pdbx_strand_id
1 'polypeptide(L)'
;MKDKIINKLEKWLSDKAPKKYRYVDNILVRKSHSKGYVFPTAGIQQNKKEIHELIEYIIDNISNKGKCLEIGLGHFGSTHFIFREIFDEVITIEKDFPRVRLFVDNLLKYDEEYDLDGSRFVHGYSYEPSTVYKVEKILDDNSLDMLFIDGNHSYEDILTDYLIYKNFLKPDGYLVVHDYMWPFKDYEIKRFIDSLEDEYNMHKIVHSEEQGIVVLRRKL
;
A
#
# COMPACT_ATOMS: atom_id res chain seq x y z
N MET A 1 7.62 7.77 17.81
CA MET A 1 6.47 7.31 16.97
C MET A 1 6.91 6.24 15.99
N LYS A 2 7.94 6.46 15.17
CA LYS A 2 8.47 5.49 14.18
C LYS A 2 8.70 4.10 14.77
N ASP A 3 9.53 3.99 15.82
CA ASP A 3 9.86 2.70 16.45
C ASP A 3 8.62 1.96 16.96
N LYS A 4 7.64 2.70 17.47
CA LYS A 4 6.38 2.11 17.95
C LYS A 4 5.61 1.46 16.80
N ILE A 5 5.52 2.12 15.65
CA ILE A 5 4.83 1.60 14.46
C ILE A 5 5.60 0.41 13.88
N ILE A 6 6.91 0.53 13.73
CA ILE A 6 7.76 -0.56 13.26
C ILE A 6 7.65 -1.78 14.18
N ASN A 7 7.72 -1.60 15.51
CA ASN A 7 7.57 -2.69 16.46
C ASN A 7 6.18 -3.34 16.40
N LYS A 8 5.11 -2.56 16.19
CA LYS A 8 3.77 -3.12 15.98
C LYS A 8 3.70 -3.95 14.71
N LEU A 9 4.29 -3.46 13.60
CA LEU A 9 4.37 -4.20 12.34
C LEU A 9 5.14 -5.50 12.52
N GLU A 10 6.33 -5.47 13.13
CA GLU A 10 7.14 -6.67 13.37
C GLU A 10 6.38 -7.69 14.23
N LYS A 11 5.67 -7.24 15.24
CA LYS A 11 4.81 -8.08 16.07
C LYS A 11 3.66 -8.68 15.25
N TRP A 12 2.95 -7.86 14.48
CA TRP A 12 1.90 -8.31 13.58
C TRP A 12 2.40 -9.41 12.64
N LEU A 13 3.53 -9.20 11.99
CA LEU A 13 4.13 -10.16 11.07
C LEU A 13 4.56 -11.45 11.79
N SER A 14 5.12 -11.37 13.01
CA SER A 14 5.57 -12.53 13.76
C SER A 14 4.40 -13.36 14.30
N ASP A 15 3.35 -12.72 14.79
CA ASP A 15 2.21 -13.39 15.39
C ASP A 15 1.27 -14.00 14.34
N LYS A 16 1.15 -13.37 13.19
CA LYS A 16 0.26 -13.80 12.09
C LYS A 16 0.94 -14.67 11.06
N ALA A 17 2.27 -14.57 10.93
CA ALA A 17 3.01 -15.46 10.06
C ALA A 17 3.00 -16.89 10.64
N PRO A 18 2.27 -17.84 10.04
CA PRO A 18 2.36 -19.23 10.50
C PRO A 18 3.81 -19.70 10.50
N LYS A 19 4.20 -20.64 11.39
CA LYS A 19 5.57 -21.17 11.49
C LYS A 19 6.16 -21.71 10.16
N LYS A 20 5.31 -21.90 9.16
CA LYS A 20 5.68 -22.31 7.79
C LYS A 20 6.17 -21.16 6.90
N TYR A 21 6.15 -19.92 7.38
CA TYR A 21 6.67 -18.77 6.65
C TYR A 21 8.00 -18.32 7.22
N ARG A 22 8.79 -17.67 6.41
CA ARG A 22 10.09 -17.10 6.79
C ARG A 22 10.40 -15.89 5.91
N TYR A 23 11.28 -15.03 6.39
CA TYR A 23 11.90 -14.02 5.54
C TYR A 23 12.96 -14.68 4.64
N VAL A 24 12.89 -14.35 3.35
CA VAL A 24 13.93 -14.61 2.36
C VAL A 24 14.23 -13.28 1.70
N ASP A 25 15.48 -12.83 1.74
CA ASP A 25 15.89 -11.52 1.19
C ASP A 25 15.02 -10.34 1.68
N ASN A 26 14.65 -10.36 2.97
CA ASN A 26 13.75 -9.41 3.62
C ASN A 26 12.27 -9.47 3.16
N ILE A 27 11.86 -10.45 2.40
CA ILE A 27 10.48 -10.71 2.02
C ILE A 27 9.95 -11.89 2.83
N LEU A 28 8.76 -11.73 3.43
CA LEU A 28 8.12 -12.83 4.14
C LEU A 28 7.51 -13.81 3.13
N VAL A 29 8.03 -15.02 3.09
CA VAL A 29 7.65 -16.05 2.11
C VAL A 29 7.14 -17.32 2.77
N ARG A 30 6.21 -18.01 2.11
CA ARG A 30 5.75 -19.31 2.52
C ARG A 30 6.86 -20.36 2.28
N LYS A 31 7.15 -21.23 3.27
CA LYS A 31 7.96 -22.41 3.06
C LYS A 31 7.27 -23.32 2.05
N SER A 32 7.77 -23.35 0.82
CA SER A 32 7.26 -24.22 -0.23
C SER A 32 7.57 -25.69 0.09
N HIS A 33 6.63 -26.58 -0.17
CA HIS A 33 6.84 -28.02 -0.06
C HIS A 33 7.28 -28.66 -1.37
N SER A 34 7.29 -27.94 -2.49
CA SER A 34 7.71 -28.50 -3.77
C SER A 34 8.18 -27.42 -4.74
N LYS A 35 9.40 -27.62 -5.24
CA LYS A 35 9.94 -26.99 -6.44
C LYS A 35 10.09 -25.46 -6.46
N GLY A 36 10.88 -24.89 -5.56
CA GLY A 36 11.65 -23.68 -5.85
C GLY A 36 10.93 -22.36 -6.10
N TYR A 37 9.61 -22.33 -6.24
CA TYR A 37 8.85 -21.11 -6.36
C TYR A 37 8.25 -20.71 -5.01
N VAL A 38 8.73 -19.63 -4.48
CA VAL A 38 8.25 -19.10 -3.22
C VAL A 38 7.35 -17.91 -3.55
N PHE A 39 6.03 -18.13 -3.51
CA PHE A 39 5.11 -17.00 -3.55
C PHE A 39 4.98 -16.41 -2.14
N PRO A 40 5.13 -15.11 -1.96
CA PRO A 40 4.78 -14.46 -0.71
C PRO A 40 3.27 -14.65 -0.51
N THR A 41 2.89 -15.44 0.47
CA THR A 41 1.48 -15.77 0.70
C THR A 41 1.01 -15.42 2.10
N ALA A 42 1.87 -14.81 2.91
CA ALA A 42 1.53 -14.33 4.24
C ALA A 42 2.45 -13.19 4.67
N GLY A 43 1.88 -12.15 5.22
CA GLY A 43 2.59 -11.00 5.72
C GLY A 43 2.61 -9.86 4.71
N ILE A 44 3.62 -9.05 4.79
CA ILE A 44 3.80 -7.93 3.87
C ILE A 44 4.41 -8.44 2.57
N GLN A 45 3.82 -8.05 1.44
CA GLN A 45 4.34 -8.38 0.11
C GLN A 45 5.41 -7.38 -0.36
N GLN A 46 6.01 -6.69 0.58
CA GLN A 46 6.98 -5.64 0.35
C GLN A 46 8.31 -5.96 1.01
N ASN A 47 9.39 -5.39 0.49
CA ASN A 47 10.68 -5.48 1.12
C ASN A 47 10.66 -4.80 2.49
N LYS A 48 11.16 -5.51 3.51
CA LYS A 48 11.16 -5.01 4.89
C LYS A 48 11.86 -3.66 5.04
N LYS A 49 12.99 -3.45 4.38
CA LYS A 49 13.73 -2.19 4.46
C LYS A 49 12.97 -1.06 3.77
N GLU A 50 12.35 -1.36 2.63
CA GLU A 50 11.57 -0.38 1.88
C GLU A 50 10.37 0.12 2.68
N ILE A 51 9.63 -0.78 3.32
CA ILE A 51 8.48 -0.36 4.14
C ILE A 51 8.90 0.39 5.41
N HIS A 52 10.03 0.05 6.03
CA HIS A 52 10.55 0.80 7.16
C HIS A 52 10.94 2.21 6.75
N GLU A 53 11.66 2.38 5.63
CA GLU A 53 12.05 3.67 5.10
C GLU A 53 10.81 4.49 4.66
N LEU A 54 9.79 3.84 4.07
CA LEU A 54 8.53 4.50 3.76
C LEU A 54 7.84 5.04 5.02
N ILE A 55 7.75 4.24 6.09
CA ILE A 55 7.18 4.66 7.37
C ILE A 55 7.93 5.90 7.90
N GLU A 56 9.26 5.86 7.88
CA GLU A 56 10.09 6.98 8.31
C GLU A 56 9.84 8.22 7.45
N TYR A 57 9.82 8.04 6.12
CA TYR A 57 9.55 9.13 5.19
C TYR A 57 8.19 9.78 5.43
N ILE A 58 7.13 8.99 5.57
CA ILE A 58 5.76 9.49 5.83
C ILE A 58 5.73 10.30 7.14
N ILE A 59 6.34 9.77 8.20
CA ILE A 59 6.33 10.41 9.53
C ILE A 59 7.05 11.75 9.48
N ASP A 60 8.17 11.83 8.76
CA ASP A 60 9.02 13.01 8.75
C ASP A 60 8.55 14.09 7.76
N ASN A 61 7.90 13.71 6.66
CA ASN A 61 7.60 14.62 5.55
C ASN A 61 6.13 14.95 5.37
N ILE A 62 5.20 14.06 5.76
CA ILE A 62 3.77 14.33 5.66
C ILE A 62 3.31 15.00 6.94
N SER A 63 3.05 16.31 6.87
CA SER A 63 2.69 17.11 8.05
C SER A 63 1.28 16.79 8.54
N ASN A 64 0.33 16.68 7.62
CA ASN A 64 -1.05 16.29 7.92
C ASN A 64 -1.25 14.81 7.59
N LYS A 65 -1.83 14.06 8.51
CA LYS A 65 -2.03 12.62 8.42
C LYS A 65 -3.52 12.26 8.57
N GLY A 66 -4.39 13.06 7.91
CA GLY A 66 -5.84 12.88 7.98
C GLY A 66 -6.29 11.65 7.19
N LYS A 67 -6.13 11.66 5.86
CA LYS A 67 -6.70 10.60 5.01
C LYS A 67 -5.68 10.00 4.05
N CYS A 68 -5.71 8.66 3.96
CA CYS A 68 -4.97 7.87 2.97
C CYS A 68 -5.95 7.02 2.16
N LEU A 69 -5.78 6.99 0.83
CA LEU A 69 -6.41 6.02 -0.05
C LEU A 69 -5.37 4.99 -0.50
N GLU A 70 -5.68 3.72 -0.29
CA GLU A 70 -4.88 2.58 -0.74
C GLU A 70 -5.63 1.82 -1.84
N ILE A 71 -4.97 1.54 -2.95
CA ILE A 71 -5.48 0.67 -4.01
C ILE A 71 -4.72 -0.65 -3.95
N GLY A 72 -5.43 -1.72 -3.57
CA GLY A 72 -4.86 -3.05 -3.34
C GLY A 72 -4.54 -3.31 -1.87
N LEU A 73 -5.32 -4.20 -1.23
CA LEU A 73 -5.10 -4.64 0.16
C LEU A 73 -3.98 -5.67 0.28
N GLY A 74 -3.67 -6.35 -0.82
CA GLY A 74 -2.80 -7.51 -0.78
C GLY A 74 -3.42 -8.70 -0.01
N HIS A 75 -2.58 -9.68 0.36
CA HIS A 75 -3.10 -10.89 1.01
C HIS A 75 -3.44 -10.72 2.49
N PHE A 76 -2.79 -9.80 3.19
CA PHE A 76 -2.87 -9.68 4.65
C PHE A 76 -3.18 -8.27 5.14
N GLY A 77 -3.33 -7.29 4.25
CA GLY A 77 -3.64 -5.92 4.62
C GLY A 77 -2.57 -5.25 5.49
N SER A 78 -1.31 -5.68 5.37
CA SER A 78 -0.24 -5.15 6.22
C SER A 78 0.02 -3.67 5.98
N THR A 79 -0.13 -3.20 4.74
CA THR A 79 -0.05 -1.76 4.41
C THR A 79 -1.20 -0.98 5.01
N HIS A 80 -2.43 -1.50 4.91
CA HIS A 80 -3.58 -0.90 5.59
C HIS A 80 -3.34 -0.79 7.10
N PHE A 81 -2.86 -1.87 7.73
CA PHE A 81 -2.55 -1.87 9.17
C PHE A 81 -1.52 -0.78 9.52
N ILE A 82 -0.44 -0.65 8.74
CA ILE A 82 0.59 0.37 8.94
C ILE A 82 0.00 1.77 8.78
N PHE A 83 -0.75 1.99 7.71
CA PHE A 83 -1.30 3.31 7.41
C PHE A 83 -2.32 3.74 8.46
N ARG A 84 -3.10 2.80 9.05
CA ARG A 84 -3.99 3.10 10.19
C ARG A 84 -3.25 3.51 11.46
N GLU A 85 -2.00 3.10 11.64
CA GLU A 85 -1.16 3.59 12.75
C GLU A 85 -0.62 5.01 12.48
N ILE A 86 -0.75 5.52 11.27
CA ILE A 86 -0.19 6.80 10.83
C ILE A 86 -1.29 7.83 10.52
N PHE A 87 -2.33 7.42 9.79
CA PHE A 87 -3.41 8.30 9.32
C PHE A 87 -4.68 8.11 10.15
N ASP A 88 -5.46 9.18 10.29
CA ASP A 88 -6.73 9.16 11.00
C ASP A 88 -7.76 8.27 10.29
N GLU A 89 -7.77 8.28 8.96
CA GLU A 89 -8.66 7.46 8.14
C GLU A 89 -7.88 6.83 6.97
N VAL A 90 -8.09 5.53 6.77
CA VAL A 90 -7.55 4.79 5.62
C VAL A 90 -8.69 4.15 4.86
N ILE A 91 -8.80 4.49 3.58
CA ILE A 91 -9.74 3.90 2.64
C ILE A 91 -8.96 2.91 1.78
N THR A 92 -9.39 1.66 1.71
CA THR A 92 -8.75 0.66 0.85
C THR A 92 -9.74 0.10 -0.17
N ILE A 93 -9.36 0.18 -1.44
CA ILE A 93 -10.07 -0.46 -2.55
C ILE A 93 -9.49 -1.85 -2.76
N GLU A 94 -10.33 -2.88 -2.68
CA GLU A 94 -9.92 -4.28 -2.92
C GLU A 94 -10.98 -5.02 -3.72
N LYS A 95 -10.57 -5.66 -4.81
CA LYS A 95 -11.45 -6.44 -5.68
C LYS A 95 -11.85 -7.80 -5.09
N ASP A 96 -11.05 -8.33 -4.19
CA ASP A 96 -11.24 -9.64 -3.57
C ASP A 96 -11.84 -9.48 -2.16
N PHE A 97 -13.15 -9.50 -2.08
CA PHE A 97 -13.86 -9.37 -0.79
C PHE A 97 -13.46 -10.43 0.26
N PRO A 98 -13.19 -11.70 -0.06
CA PRO A 98 -12.63 -12.66 0.87
C PRO A 98 -11.33 -12.21 1.53
N ARG A 99 -10.47 -11.46 0.85
CA ARG A 99 -9.24 -10.88 1.45
C ARG A 99 -9.56 -9.84 2.51
N VAL A 100 -10.49 -8.94 2.22
CA VAL A 100 -10.96 -7.93 3.21
C VAL A 100 -11.48 -8.62 4.45
N ARG A 101 -12.36 -9.62 4.29
CA ARG A 101 -12.91 -10.37 5.41
C ARG A 101 -11.82 -11.09 6.22
N LEU A 102 -10.90 -11.77 5.54
CA LEU A 102 -9.80 -12.46 6.19
C LEU A 102 -8.90 -11.49 6.98
N PHE A 103 -8.63 -10.31 6.42
CA PHE A 103 -7.87 -9.27 7.09
C PHE A 103 -8.57 -8.80 8.37
N VAL A 104 -9.85 -8.42 8.28
CA VAL A 104 -10.63 -7.95 9.43
C VAL A 104 -10.74 -9.03 10.51
N ASP A 105 -11.02 -10.27 10.14
CA ASP A 105 -11.09 -11.40 11.08
C ASP A 105 -9.74 -11.64 11.79
N ASN A 106 -8.63 -11.48 11.07
CA ASN A 106 -7.30 -11.62 11.67
C ASN A 106 -6.93 -10.44 12.55
N LEU A 107 -7.31 -9.23 12.16
CA LEU A 107 -7.06 -8.01 12.91
C LEU A 107 -7.77 -8.05 14.28
N LEU A 108 -9.06 -8.39 14.29
CA LEU A 108 -9.84 -8.51 15.52
C LEU A 108 -9.37 -9.67 16.43
N LYS A 109 -8.78 -10.72 15.87
CA LYS A 109 -8.13 -11.78 16.67
C LYS A 109 -6.80 -11.36 17.25
N TYR A 110 -6.11 -10.43 16.59
CA TYR A 110 -4.82 -9.89 17.05
C TYR A 110 -5.02 -8.88 18.17
N ASP A 111 -6.03 -8.03 18.03
CA ASP A 111 -6.40 -6.99 18.98
C ASP A 111 -7.93 -6.86 18.99
N GLU A 112 -8.59 -7.39 20.04
CA GLU A 112 -10.05 -7.38 20.15
C GLU A 112 -10.60 -5.95 20.33
N GLU A 113 -9.76 -5.02 20.79
CA GLU A 113 -10.10 -3.61 20.98
C GLU A 113 -9.65 -2.73 19.80
N TYR A 114 -9.21 -3.35 18.68
CA TYR A 114 -8.74 -2.59 17.55
C TYR A 114 -9.85 -1.70 16.98
N ASP A 115 -9.57 -0.39 16.95
CA ASP A 115 -10.48 0.60 16.41
C ASP A 115 -10.55 0.52 14.88
N LEU A 116 -11.69 0.04 14.38
CA LEU A 116 -11.99 0.02 12.95
C LEU A 116 -12.63 1.31 12.42
N ASP A 117 -12.94 2.29 13.28
CA ASP A 117 -13.68 3.48 12.87
C ASP A 117 -12.97 4.30 11.79
N GLY A 118 -11.64 4.33 11.81
CA GLY A 118 -10.83 4.95 10.76
C GLY A 118 -10.53 4.04 9.57
N SER A 119 -11.09 2.83 9.50
CA SER A 119 -10.86 1.88 8.39
C SER A 119 -12.09 1.81 7.49
N ARG A 120 -11.90 2.02 6.18
CA ARG A 120 -12.96 1.89 5.17
C ARG A 120 -12.50 0.93 4.09
N PHE A 121 -13.39 0.00 3.71
CA PHE A 121 -13.12 -0.94 2.63
C PHE A 121 -14.14 -0.77 1.52
N VAL A 122 -13.65 -0.50 0.32
CA VAL A 122 -14.46 -0.38 -0.89
C VAL A 122 -14.22 -1.60 -1.76
N HIS A 123 -15.21 -2.47 -1.85
CA HIS A 123 -15.13 -3.67 -2.68
C HIS A 123 -15.44 -3.35 -4.15
N GLY A 124 -14.54 -3.73 -5.04
CA GLY A 124 -14.64 -3.62 -6.49
C GLY A 124 -13.29 -3.41 -7.14
N TYR A 125 -13.27 -3.45 -8.47
CA TYR A 125 -12.10 -3.00 -9.22
C TYR A 125 -12.01 -1.47 -9.15
N SER A 126 -10.81 -0.93 -8.98
CA SER A 126 -10.58 0.51 -8.81
C SER A 126 -11.14 1.37 -9.94
N TYR A 127 -11.11 0.86 -11.16
CA TYR A 127 -11.59 1.54 -12.37
C TYR A 127 -13.09 1.39 -12.64
N GLU A 128 -13.81 0.55 -11.89
CA GLU A 128 -15.25 0.37 -12.10
C GLU A 128 -16.03 1.60 -11.64
N PRO A 129 -17.00 2.13 -12.46
CA PRO A 129 -17.78 3.30 -12.09
C PRO A 129 -18.51 3.17 -10.75
N SER A 130 -18.95 1.95 -10.40
CA SER A 130 -19.60 1.67 -9.13
C SER A 130 -18.65 1.81 -7.93
N THR A 131 -17.39 1.46 -8.11
CA THR A 131 -16.33 1.61 -7.10
C THR A 131 -15.94 3.06 -6.95
N VAL A 132 -15.70 3.75 -8.06
CA VAL A 132 -15.39 5.19 -8.08
C VAL A 132 -16.49 5.98 -7.38
N TYR A 133 -17.76 5.72 -7.72
CA TYR A 133 -18.90 6.37 -7.06
C TYR A 133 -18.94 6.15 -5.54
N LYS A 134 -18.57 4.94 -5.07
CA LYS A 134 -18.48 4.69 -3.61
C LYS A 134 -17.38 5.52 -2.96
N VAL A 135 -16.23 5.66 -3.63
CA VAL A 135 -15.11 6.49 -3.14
C VAL A 135 -15.51 7.97 -3.12
N GLU A 136 -16.16 8.48 -4.15
CA GLU A 136 -16.71 9.85 -4.23
C GLU A 136 -17.73 10.17 -3.12
N LYS A 137 -18.36 9.17 -2.50
CA LYS A 137 -19.22 9.36 -1.33
C LYS A 137 -18.45 9.46 -0.02
N ILE A 138 -17.19 9.09 -0.01
CA ILE A 138 -16.32 9.09 1.18
C ILE A 138 -15.33 10.27 1.12
N LEU A 139 -14.89 10.62 -0.09
CA LEU A 139 -13.84 11.62 -0.32
C LEU A 139 -14.37 12.82 -1.10
N ASP A 140 -13.98 13.98 -0.65
CA ASP A 140 -14.09 15.22 -1.42
C ASP A 140 -12.82 15.47 -2.23
N ASP A 141 -12.89 16.31 -3.27
CA ASP A 141 -11.70 16.76 -3.99
C ASP A 141 -10.70 17.41 -3.03
N ASN A 142 -9.42 17.17 -3.26
CA ASN A 142 -8.33 17.71 -2.44
C ASN A 142 -8.43 17.33 -0.94
N SER A 143 -8.91 16.13 -0.62
CA SER A 143 -9.08 15.68 0.77
C SER A 143 -8.03 14.68 1.23
N LEU A 144 -7.30 14.01 0.29
CA LEU A 144 -6.28 13.02 0.61
C LEU A 144 -4.92 13.65 0.90
N ASP A 145 -4.28 13.19 1.94
CA ASP A 145 -2.88 13.47 2.25
C ASP A 145 -1.94 12.49 1.52
N MET A 146 -2.42 11.26 1.27
CA MET A 146 -1.67 10.26 0.52
C MET A 146 -2.59 9.38 -0.33
N LEU A 147 -2.15 9.10 -1.57
CA LEU A 147 -2.67 8.06 -2.45
C LEU A 147 -1.59 6.99 -2.63
N PHE A 148 -1.87 5.76 -2.21
CA PHE A 148 -0.97 4.61 -2.36
C PHE A 148 -1.53 3.67 -3.43
N ILE A 149 -0.76 3.44 -4.51
CA ILE A 149 -1.13 2.55 -5.61
C ILE A 149 -0.27 1.29 -5.56
N ASP A 150 -0.90 0.16 -5.27
CA ASP A 150 -0.34 -1.18 -5.23
C ASP A 150 -1.37 -2.20 -5.79
N GLY A 151 -1.96 -1.85 -6.93
CA GLY A 151 -3.01 -2.62 -7.59
C GLY A 151 -2.48 -3.58 -8.65
N ASN A 152 -2.75 -3.29 -9.93
CA ASN A 152 -2.21 -4.04 -11.06
C ASN A 152 -0.91 -3.39 -11.56
N HIS A 153 -0.07 -4.19 -12.27
CA HIS A 153 1.28 -3.81 -12.64
C HIS A 153 1.42 -3.45 -14.13
N SER A 154 0.30 -3.22 -14.87
CA SER A 154 0.36 -2.69 -16.22
C SER A 154 0.38 -1.17 -16.22
N TYR A 155 1.04 -0.58 -17.23
CA TYR A 155 1.08 0.88 -17.42
C TYR A 155 -0.33 1.48 -17.49
N GLU A 156 -1.22 0.86 -18.25
CA GLU A 156 -2.59 1.33 -18.45
C GLU A 156 -3.41 1.28 -17.16
N ASP A 157 -3.24 0.23 -16.35
CA ASP A 157 -4.00 0.09 -15.10
C ASP A 157 -3.55 1.13 -14.08
N ILE A 158 -2.22 1.32 -13.90
CA ILE A 158 -1.69 2.33 -12.97
C ILE A 158 -2.03 3.74 -13.43
N LEU A 159 -1.93 4.02 -14.74
CA LEU A 159 -2.33 5.31 -15.31
C LEU A 159 -3.82 5.57 -15.07
N THR A 160 -4.65 4.54 -15.22
CA THR A 160 -6.10 4.64 -14.97
C THR A 160 -6.38 4.95 -13.51
N ASP A 161 -5.78 4.22 -12.57
CA ASP A 161 -5.91 4.47 -11.14
C ASP A 161 -5.45 5.89 -10.79
N TYR A 162 -4.30 6.31 -11.29
CA TYR A 162 -3.80 7.67 -11.11
C TYR A 162 -4.77 8.74 -11.63
N LEU A 163 -5.25 8.59 -12.87
CA LEU A 163 -6.14 9.58 -13.49
C LEU A 163 -7.48 9.71 -12.77
N ILE A 164 -8.02 8.60 -12.27
CA ILE A 164 -9.28 8.58 -11.51
C ILE A 164 -9.10 9.26 -10.15
N TYR A 165 -8.04 8.90 -9.41
CA TYR A 165 -7.95 9.24 -7.99
C TYR A 165 -7.06 10.45 -7.66
N LYS A 166 -6.26 10.96 -8.61
CA LYS A 166 -5.36 12.11 -8.38
C LYS A 166 -6.07 13.40 -7.94
N ASN A 167 -7.34 13.58 -8.34
CA ASN A 167 -8.10 14.79 -8.00
C ASN A 167 -8.49 14.84 -6.51
N PHE A 168 -8.52 13.69 -5.84
CA PHE A 168 -8.72 13.63 -4.39
C PHE A 168 -7.46 14.03 -3.61
N LEU A 169 -6.26 13.96 -4.21
CA LEU A 169 -5.04 14.42 -3.55
C LEU A 169 -5.06 15.92 -3.34
N LYS A 170 -4.66 16.34 -2.15
CA LYS A 170 -4.34 17.74 -1.86
C LYS A 170 -3.23 18.24 -2.78
N PRO A 171 -3.13 19.55 -3.04
CA PRO A 171 -2.03 20.12 -3.84
C PRO A 171 -0.63 19.75 -3.31
N ASP A 172 -0.50 19.60 -1.99
CA ASP A 172 0.72 19.19 -1.28
C ASP A 172 0.71 17.72 -0.86
N GLY A 173 -0.30 16.95 -1.29
CA GLY A 173 -0.44 15.52 -1.03
C GLY A 173 0.60 14.66 -1.74
N TYR A 174 0.71 13.43 -1.32
CA TYR A 174 1.73 12.49 -1.79
C TYR A 174 1.10 11.35 -2.58
N LEU A 175 1.60 11.14 -3.80
CA LEU A 175 1.36 9.91 -4.55
C LEU A 175 2.49 8.92 -4.20
N VAL A 176 2.13 7.72 -3.80
CA VAL A 176 3.08 6.64 -3.50
C VAL A 176 2.75 5.44 -4.39
N VAL A 177 3.74 4.92 -5.10
CA VAL A 177 3.56 3.78 -6.00
C VAL A 177 4.54 2.68 -5.62
N HIS A 178 4.02 1.47 -5.48
CA HIS A 178 4.79 0.26 -5.18
C HIS A 178 5.30 -0.42 -6.45
N ASP A 179 6.22 -1.38 -6.29
CA ASP A 179 6.78 -2.23 -7.35
C ASP A 179 7.49 -1.49 -8.48
N TYR A 180 8.14 -0.35 -8.17
CA TYR A 180 8.88 0.46 -9.15
C TYR A 180 9.88 -0.35 -9.98
N MET A 181 10.55 -1.35 -9.39
CA MET A 181 11.54 -2.20 -10.05
C MET A 181 10.94 -3.52 -10.57
N TRP A 182 9.61 -3.67 -10.60
CA TRP A 182 8.95 -4.90 -11.05
C TRP A 182 9.35 -5.25 -12.49
N PRO A 183 10.08 -6.37 -12.70
CA PRO A 183 10.74 -6.64 -13.99
C PRO A 183 9.81 -7.21 -15.05
N PHE A 184 8.64 -7.69 -14.63
CA PHE A 184 7.68 -8.27 -15.56
C PHE A 184 7.00 -7.19 -16.38
N LYS A 185 6.60 -7.51 -17.62
CA LYS A 185 5.98 -6.58 -18.56
C LYS A 185 6.84 -5.34 -18.86
N ASP A 186 8.14 -5.55 -19.09
CA ASP A 186 9.07 -4.50 -19.53
C ASP A 186 9.10 -3.25 -18.63
N TYR A 187 9.02 -3.45 -17.31
CA TYR A 187 9.06 -2.35 -16.33
C TYR A 187 7.96 -1.29 -16.54
N GLU A 188 6.75 -1.70 -16.81
CA GLU A 188 5.64 -0.78 -17.09
C GLU A 188 5.34 0.20 -15.93
N ILE A 189 5.49 -0.23 -14.67
CA ILE A 189 5.36 0.65 -13.50
C ILE A 189 6.42 1.75 -13.55
N LYS A 190 7.66 1.37 -13.82
CA LYS A 190 8.77 2.32 -13.96
C LYS A 190 8.51 3.32 -15.08
N ARG A 191 8.02 2.87 -16.24
CA ARG A 191 7.65 3.74 -17.36
C ARG A 191 6.59 4.76 -16.98
N PHE A 192 5.55 4.34 -16.24
CA PHE A 192 4.52 5.24 -15.74
C PHE A 192 5.13 6.29 -14.83
N ILE A 193 5.90 5.88 -13.83
CA ILE A 193 6.51 6.81 -12.86
C ILE A 193 7.46 7.78 -13.56
N ASP A 194 8.33 7.29 -14.44
CA ASP A 194 9.27 8.14 -15.16
C ASP A 194 8.54 9.16 -16.07
N SER A 195 7.32 8.85 -16.54
CA SER A 195 6.50 9.81 -17.31
C SER A 195 6.00 11.00 -16.47
N LEU A 196 6.05 10.91 -15.15
CA LEU A 196 5.64 11.98 -14.23
C LEU A 196 6.82 12.87 -13.78
N GLU A 197 8.03 12.64 -14.29
CA GLU A 197 9.25 13.32 -13.81
C GLU A 197 9.18 14.84 -13.96
N ASP A 198 8.55 15.35 -14.99
CA ASP A 198 8.41 16.79 -15.21
C ASP A 198 7.44 17.46 -14.21
N GLU A 199 6.46 16.72 -13.70
CA GLU A 199 5.40 17.25 -12.83
C GLU A 199 5.68 17.03 -11.34
N TYR A 200 6.49 16.02 -10.99
CA TYR A 200 6.70 15.58 -9.61
C TYR A 200 8.16 15.57 -9.19
N ASN A 201 8.40 15.93 -7.92
CA ASN A 201 9.65 15.58 -7.23
C ASN A 201 9.50 14.12 -6.75
N MET A 202 10.53 13.32 -6.96
CA MET A 202 10.51 11.89 -6.67
C MET A 202 11.53 11.52 -5.59
N HIS A 203 11.09 10.74 -4.61
CA HIS A 203 11.95 10.05 -3.66
C HIS A 203 11.82 8.54 -3.88
N LYS A 204 12.90 7.89 -4.27
CA LYS A 204 12.95 6.47 -4.63
C LYS A 204 13.53 5.67 -3.46
N ILE A 205 12.75 4.70 -2.98
CA ILE A 205 13.10 3.76 -1.91
C ILE A 205 13.26 2.39 -2.58
N VAL A 206 14.50 2.00 -2.86
CA VAL A 206 14.81 0.78 -3.62
C VAL A 206 15.90 0.00 -2.91
N HIS A 207 15.53 -1.15 -2.36
CA HIS A 207 16.43 -2.08 -1.67
C HIS A 207 16.42 -3.48 -2.28
N SER A 208 15.68 -3.68 -3.36
CA SER A 208 15.61 -4.94 -4.10
C SER A 208 15.59 -4.68 -5.61
N GLU A 209 15.93 -5.72 -6.39
CA GLU A 209 15.90 -5.66 -7.86
C GLU A 209 14.49 -5.88 -8.44
N GLU A 210 13.54 -6.33 -7.62
CA GLU A 210 12.21 -6.74 -8.06
C GLU A 210 11.08 -5.90 -7.49
N GLN A 211 11.35 -5.03 -6.53
CA GLN A 211 10.35 -4.21 -5.86
C GLN A 211 10.78 -2.74 -5.87
N GLY A 212 10.46 -2.01 -4.87
CA GLY A 212 10.77 -0.59 -4.72
C GLY A 212 9.51 0.25 -4.58
N ILE A 213 9.65 1.33 -3.86
CA ILE A 213 8.58 2.29 -3.62
C ILE A 213 9.05 3.65 -4.13
N VAL A 214 8.18 4.37 -4.80
CA VAL A 214 8.45 5.76 -5.17
C VAL A 214 7.41 6.66 -4.54
N VAL A 215 7.89 7.66 -3.81
CA VAL A 215 7.08 8.73 -3.25
C VAL A 215 7.21 9.96 -4.13
N LEU A 216 6.09 10.45 -4.62
CA LEU A 216 6.00 11.57 -5.54
C LEU A 216 5.26 12.73 -4.87
N ARG A 217 5.83 13.91 -4.95
CA ARG A 217 5.21 15.16 -4.53
C ARG A 217 5.16 16.14 -5.69
N ARG A 218 3.97 16.70 -5.96
CA ARG A 218 3.80 17.65 -7.06
C ARG A 218 4.76 18.84 -6.93
N LYS A 219 5.38 19.24 -8.03
CA LYS A 219 6.15 20.47 -8.10
C LYS A 219 5.20 21.67 -8.01
N LEU A 220 5.50 22.60 -7.12
CA LEU A 220 4.74 23.83 -6.93
C LEU A 220 5.16 24.89 -7.96
#